data_8419da1ec8e572615377be24ae01633c
#
_entry.id   8419da1ec8e572615377be24ae01633c
#
_cell.length_a   1.000
_cell.length_b   1.000
_cell.length_c   1.000
_cell.angle_alpha   90.00
_cell.angle_beta   90.00
_cell.angle_gamma   90.00
#
_symmetry.space_group_name_H-M   'P 1'
#
loop_
_entity.id
_entity.type
_entity.pdbx_description
1 polymer ?
#
loop_
_entity_poly.entity_id
_entity_poly.type
_entity_poly.pdbx_seq_one_letter_code
_entity_poly.pdbx_strand_id
1 'polypeptide(L)'
;MSNQYQQYSTVKKYWHLMRPHTLTASVVPVLVGTAASKIYFLGSEDHIKISLFIAMLLACLLIQAATNMFNEYYDYKKGLDDHESVGIGGAIVRNGMSPELVLRLAIAFYILAAILGLFLAANSSFWLLPVGLVCMAVGYLYTGGPFPISWTPFGELFSGVFMGMFIIVIAFFIQTGNIQSYVIWLSVPIVITIGLINMANNIRDRVKDKASGRKTLPILLGKNASLTFMAIMYFIAYAFIVLTIIIKPGGSLFYLLALLSFPMPVKVIRRFKKNDTPPTMMPAMAAAGKTNTFFGLLYALGIYINALFAGI
;
A
#
# COMPACT_ATOMS: atom_id res chain seq x y z
N MET A 1 -24.61 28.52 14.62
CA MET A 1 -23.29 28.07 14.08
C MET A 1 -23.57 27.44 12.74
N SER A 2 -23.29 28.14 11.63
CA SER A 2 -23.58 27.68 10.28
C SER A 2 -22.65 26.50 9.90
N ASN A 3 -23.25 25.37 9.58
CA ASN A 3 -22.57 24.18 9.04
C ASN A 3 -21.81 24.55 7.77
N GLN A 4 -20.53 24.82 7.87
CA GLN A 4 -19.61 24.86 6.74
C GLN A 4 -19.26 23.43 6.31
N TYR A 5 -20.26 22.66 5.84
CA TYR A 5 -20.00 21.49 5.01
C TYR A 5 -19.39 22.01 3.70
N GLN A 6 -18.13 21.70 3.45
CA GLN A 6 -17.56 21.91 2.12
C GLN A 6 -18.36 21.06 1.14
N GLN A 7 -19.31 21.69 0.42
CA GLN A 7 -20.16 21.01 -0.57
C GLN A 7 -19.28 20.63 -1.77
N TYR A 8 -18.62 19.48 -1.68
CA TYR A 8 -17.87 18.94 -2.81
C TYR A 8 -18.81 18.60 -3.96
N SER A 9 -18.37 18.84 -5.20
CA SER A 9 -19.05 18.30 -6.39
C SER A 9 -19.14 16.77 -6.28
N THR A 10 -20.13 16.18 -6.92
CA THR A 10 -20.35 14.72 -6.90
C THR A 10 -19.09 13.96 -7.29
N VAL A 11 -18.41 14.36 -8.37
CA VAL A 11 -17.15 13.73 -8.82
C VAL A 11 -16.07 13.79 -7.73
N LYS A 12 -15.94 14.92 -7.04
CA LYS A 12 -14.94 15.08 -5.98
C LYS A 12 -15.24 14.19 -4.77
N LYS A 13 -16.52 13.93 -4.43
CA LYS A 13 -16.92 13.01 -3.37
C LYS A 13 -16.45 11.58 -3.66
N TYR A 14 -16.68 11.07 -4.88
CA TYR A 14 -16.22 9.75 -5.29
C TYR A 14 -14.69 9.65 -5.35
N TRP A 15 -14.02 10.71 -5.83
CA TRP A 15 -12.56 10.79 -5.83
C TRP A 15 -11.97 10.69 -4.41
N HIS A 16 -12.57 11.43 -3.44
CA HIS A 16 -12.13 11.36 -2.05
C HIS A 16 -12.43 10.00 -1.41
N LEU A 17 -13.56 9.37 -1.76
CA LEU A 17 -13.93 8.03 -1.28
C LEU A 17 -12.86 6.97 -1.69
N MET A 18 -12.34 7.04 -2.90
CA MET A 18 -11.29 6.13 -3.39
C MET A 18 -9.93 6.35 -2.71
N ARG A 19 -9.71 7.49 -2.07
CA ARG A 19 -8.43 7.88 -1.41
C ARG A 19 -7.22 7.75 -2.35
N PRO A 20 -7.16 8.49 -3.48
CA PRO A 20 -6.17 8.28 -4.56
C PRO A 20 -4.71 8.36 -4.10
N HIS A 21 -4.40 9.09 -3.04
CA HIS A 21 -3.06 9.18 -2.46
C HIS A 21 -2.57 7.86 -1.85
N THR A 22 -3.48 6.92 -1.50
CA THR A 22 -3.13 5.57 -1.02
C THR A 22 -2.99 4.58 -2.17
N LEU A 23 -3.50 4.87 -3.35
CA LEU A 23 -3.44 3.97 -4.51
C LEU A 23 -2.01 3.72 -4.97
N THR A 24 -1.06 4.63 -4.68
CA THR A 24 0.35 4.42 -4.97
C THR A 24 0.95 3.21 -4.24
N ALA A 25 0.35 2.81 -3.10
CA ALA A 25 0.73 1.58 -2.40
C ALA A 25 0.41 0.31 -3.19
N SER A 26 -0.49 0.38 -4.19
CA SER A 26 -0.74 -0.72 -5.14
C SER A 26 0.06 -0.57 -6.43
N VAL A 27 0.26 0.65 -6.92
CA VAL A 27 1.01 0.92 -8.16
C VAL A 27 2.47 0.49 -8.05
N VAL A 28 3.13 0.90 -6.97
CA VAL A 28 4.56 0.62 -6.75
C VAL A 28 4.89 -0.88 -6.77
N PRO A 29 4.19 -1.75 -6.03
CA PRO A 29 4.49 -3.19 -6.07
C PRO A 29 4.30 -3.83 -7.45
N VAL A 30 3.25 -3.43 -8.20
CA VAL A 30 3.05 -3.93 -9.56
C VAL A 30 4.21 -3.54 -10.47
N LEU A 31 4.71 -2.30 -10.37
CA LEU A 31 5.87 -1.84 -11.13
C LEU A 31 7.14 -2.61 -10.73
N VAL A 32 7.40 -2.81 -9.44
CA VAL A 32 8.58 -3.56 -8.96
C VAL A 32 8.54 -5.01 -9.43
N GLY A 33 7.41 -5.70 -9.30
CA GLY A 33 7.25 -7.08 -9.75
C GLY A 33 7.42 -7.24 -11.27
N THR A 34 6.83 -6.31 -12.04
CA THR A 34 6.97 -6.29 -13.50
C THR A 34 8.41 -5.94 -13.93
N ALA A 35 9.08 -5.00 -13.24
CA ALA A 35 10.49 -4.71 -13.52
C ALA A 35 11.39 -5.91 -13.22
N ALA A 36 11.10 -6.65 -12.13
CA ALA A 36 11.85 -7.86 -11.79
C ALA A 36 11.68 -8.98 -12.83
N SER A 37 10.54 -9.06 -13.53
CA SER A 37 10.35 -10.05 -14.62
C SER A 37 11.25 -9.77 -15.81
N LYS A 38 11.65 -8.53 -16.05
CA LYS A 38 12.61 -8.19 -17.10
C LYS A 38 13.99 -8.79 -16.85
N ILE A 39 14.39 -8.93 -15.56
CA ILE A 39 15.63 -9.64 -15.19
C ILE A 39 15.51 -11.14 -15.53
N TYR A 40 14.34 -11.72 -15.32
CA TYR A 40 14.09 -13.14 -15.61
C TYR A 40 14.16 -13.44 -17.12
N PHE A 41 13.79 -12.49 -17.97
CA PHE A 41 13.83 -12.62 -19.43
C PHE A 41 15.18 -12.33 -20.07
N LEU A 42 16.24 -12.08 -19.28
CA LEU A 42 17.58 -11.90 -19.82
C LEU A 42 18.04 -13.17 -20.56
N GLY A 43 18.47 -13.01 -21.80
CA GLY A 43 18.89 -14.12 -22.65
C GLY A 43 17.74 -14.93 -23.28
N SER A 44 16.50 -14.51 -23.15
CA SER A 44 15.33 -15.09 -23.83
C SER A 44 14.67 -14.09 -24.78
N GLU A 45 13.85 -14.57 -25.70
CA GLU A 45 13.01 -13.74 -26.57
C GLU A 45 11.71 -13.28 -25.87
N ASP A 46 11.50 -13.69 -24.62
CA ASP A 46 10.31 -13.33 -23.86
C ASP A 46 10.26 -11.85 -23.52
N HIS A 47 9.06 -11.30 -23.54
CA HIS A 47 8.81 -9.90 -23.29
C HIS A 47 7.69 -9.69 -22.25
N ILE A 48 7.69 -8.49 -21.65
CA ILE A 48 6.62 -8.07 -20.76
C ILE A 48 5.29 -8.04 -21.52
N LYS A 49 4.32 -8.80 -21.03
CA LYS A 49 2.95 -8.85 -21.56
C LYS A 49 2.17 -7.64 -21.03
N ILE A 50 2.06 -6.60 -21.84
CA ILE A 50 1.44 -5.32 -21.44
C ILE A 50 -0.02 -5.49 -21.00
N SER A 51 -0.79 -6.37 -21.66
CA SER A 51 -2.18 -6.64 -21.26
C SER A 51 -2.29 -7.19 -19.84
N LEU A 52 -1.38 -8.10 -19.45
CA LEU A 52 -1.34 -8.65 -18.09
C LEU A 52 -0.88 -7.62 -17.07
N PHE A 53 0.09 -6.76 -17.43
CA PHE A 53 0.51 -5.65 -16.58
C PHE A 53 -0.66 -4.69 -16.31
N ILE A 54 -1.39 -4.27 -17.36
CA ILE A 54 -2.52 -3.34 -17.21
C ILE A 54 -3.63 -3.99 -16.39
N ALA A 55 -3.99 -5.25 -16.68
CA ALA A 55 -5.03 -5.97 -15.93
C ALA A 55 -4.66 -6.12 -14.45
N MET A 56 -3.41 -6.46 -14.13
CA MET A 56 -2.92 -6.55 -12.75
C MET A 56 -2.96 -5.20 -12.05
N LEU A 57 -2.52 -4.14 -12.71
CA LEU A 57 -2.53 -2.78 -12.16
C LEU A 57 -3.97 -2.35 -11.85
N LEU A 58 -4.91 -2.54 -12.79
CA LEU A 58 -6.31 -2.19 -12.59
C LEU A 58 -6.94 -3.02 -11.48
N ALA A 59 -6.68 -4.33 -11.41
CA ALA A 59 -7.20 -5.20 -10.34
C ALA A 59 -6.71 -4.71 -8.97
N CYS A 60 -5.42 -4.40 -8.82
CA CYS A 60 -4.87 -3.89 -7.57
C CYS A 60 -5.45 -2.52 -7.18
N LEU A 61 -5.65 -1.61 -8.14
CA LEU A 61 -6.28 -0.30 -7.89
C LEU A 61 -7.73 -0.45 -7.44
N LEU A 62 -8.49 -1.35 -8.06
CA LEU A 62 -9.89 -1.63 -7.69
C LEU A 62 -9.97 -2.25 -6.28
N ILE A 63 -9.13 -3.24 -5.97
CA ILE A 63 -9.09 -3.86 -4.63
C ILE A 63 -8.72 -2.82 -3.58
N GLN A 64 -7.72 -1.96 -3.84
CA GLN A 64 -7.30 -0.92 -2.92
C GLN A 64 -8.41 0.12 -2.68
N ALA A 65 -9.07 0.58 -3.74
CA ALA A 65 -10.18 1.51 -3.63
C ALA A 65 -11.36 0.88 -2.86
N ALA A 66 -11.70 -0.37 -3.14
CA ALA A 66 -12.73 -1.11 -2.43
C ALA A 66 -12.38 -1.30 -0.94
N THR A 67 -11.13 -1.62 -0.62
CA THR A 67 -10.65 -1.74 0.77
C THR A 67 -10.81 -0.40 1.51
N ASN A 68 -10.52 0.73 0.84
CA ASN A 68 -10.76 2.06 1.40
C ASN A 68 -12.26 2.32 1.66
N MET A 69 -13.14 1.84 0.75
CA MET A 69 -14.60 1.96 0.91
C MET A 69 -15.13 1.05 2.03
N PHE A 70 -14.62 -0.18 2.16
CA PHE A 70 -14.94 -1.04 3.30
C PHE A 70 -14.49 -0.40 4.62
N ASN A 71 -13.30 0.20 4.66
CA ASN A 71 -12.82 0.92 5.82
C ASN A 71 -13.79 2.05 6.20
N GLU A 72 -14.17 2.90 5.24
CA GLU A 72 -15.12 3.99 5.44
C GLU A 72 -16.47 3.49 6.00
N TYR A 73 -17.01 2.41 5.40
CA TYR A 73 -18.29 1.83 5.82
C TYR A 73 -18.23 1.22 7.23
N TYR A 74 -17.18 0.42 7.53
CA TYR A 74 -17.09 -0.26 8.82
C TYR A 74 -16.70 0.69 9.95
N ASP A 75 -15.86 1.68 9.70
CA ASP A 75 -15.53 2.69 10.71
C ASP A 75 -16.76 3.53 11.04
N TYR A 76 -17.59 3.91 10.05
CA TYR A 76 -18.90 4.52 10.28
C TYR A 76 -19.83 3.61 11.11
N LYS A 77 -20.00 2.34 10.70
CA LYS A 77 -20.92 1.38 11.36
C LYS A 77 -20.53 1.08 12.79
N LYS A 78 -19.23 1.13 13.10
CA LYS A 78 -18.70 0.91 14.47
C LYS A 78 -18.63 2.22 15.29
N GLY A 79 -19.07 3.35 14.76
CA GLY A 79 -19.02 4.65 15.43
C GLY A 79 -17.62 5.20 15.64
N LEU A 80 -16.65 4.72 14.84
CA LEU A 80 -15.26 5.17 14.88
C LEU A 80 -15.07 6.50 14.16
N ASP A 81 -15.88 6.77 13.13
CA ASP A 81 -15.88 8.01 12.38
C ASP A 81 -17.05 8.89 12.79
N ASP A 82 -16.74 10.13 13.12
CA ASP A 82 -17.65 11.21 13.45
C ASP A 82 -17.31 12.48 12.65
N HIS A 83 -18.05 13.56 12.87
CA HIS A 83 -17.82 14.84 12.18
C HIS A 83 -16.49 15.50 12.55
N GLU A 84 -15.90 15.14 13.68
CA GLU A 84 -14.61 15.65 14.16
C GLU A 84 -13.44 14.79 13.70
N SER A 85 -13.70 13.62 13.09
CA SER A 85 -12.67 12.71 12.60
C SER A 85 -11.81 13.37 11.54
N VAL A 86 -10.51 13.41 11.80
CA VAL A 86 -9.51 13.98 10.89
C VAL A 86 -8.96 12.87 10.01
N GLY A 87 -9.02 13.07 8.72
CA GLY A 87 -8.50 12.08 7.77
C GLY A 87 -8.99 12.40 6.37
N ILE A 88 -8.52 11.63 5.39
CA ILE A 88 -8.91 11.78 4.00
C ILE A 88 -10.25 11.04 3.72
N GLY A 89 -10.66 10.13 4.63
CA GLY A 89 -12.01 9.56 4.69
C GLY A 89 -13.08 10.57 5.08
N GLY A 90 -14.27 10.09 5.40
CA GLY A 90 -15.41 10.89 5.81
C GLY A 90 -16.39 11.16 4.68
N ALA A 91 -16.41 10.29 3.68
CA ALA A 91 -17.37 10.33 2.59
C ALA A 91 -18.80 10.17 3.13
N ILE A 92 -19.00 9.33 4.14
CA ILE A 92 -20.30 9.14 4.79
C ILE A 92 -20.58 10.30 5.76
N VAL A 93 -19.73 10.49 6.77
CA VAL A 93 -20.03 11.43 7.88
C VAL A 93 -19.89 12.90 7.48
N ARG A 94 -18.95 13.27 6.60
CA ARG A 94 -18.69 14.67 6.23
C ARG A 94 -19.28 15.06 4.88
N ASN A 95 -19.36 14.14 3.92
CA ASN A 95 -19.82 14.42 2.56
C ASN A 95 -21.27 13.94 2.31
N GLY A 96 -21.91 13.31 3.30
CA GLY A 96 -23.32 12.89 3.23
C GLY A 96 -23.60 11.79 2.22
N MET A 97 -22.62 10.92 1.90
CA MET A 97 -22.88 9.74 1.07
C MET A 97 -23.60 8.66 1.89
N SER A 98 -24.58 7.96 1.30
CA SER A 98 -25.24 6.88 2.04
C SER A 98 -24.28 5.70 2.28
N PRO A 99 -24.29 5.09 3.47
CA PRO A 99 -23.46 3.94 3.78
C PRO A 99 -23.70 2.77 2.83
N GLU A 100 -24.97 2.55 2.42
CA GLU A 100 -25.35 1.48 1.48
C GLU A 100 -24.73 1.70 0.10
N LEU A 101 -24.66 2.96 -0.37
CA LEU A 101 -24.01 3.28 -1.64
C LEU A 101 -22.51 2.98 -1.57
N VAL A 102 -21.84 3.38 -0.47
CA VAL A 102 -20.41 3.10 -0.27
C VAL A 102 -20.14 1.61 -0.24
N LEU A 103 -20.96 0.82 0.45
CA LEU A 103 -20.83 -0.64 0.49
C LEU A 103 -21.07 -1.27 -0.89
N ARG A 104 -22.10 -0.84 -1.63
CA ARG A 104 -22.39 -1.35 -2.98
C ARG A 104 -21.23 -1.06 -3.94
N LEU A 105 -20.62 0.12 -3.86
CA LEU A 105 -19.45 0.47 -4.67
C LEU A 105 -18.25 -0.40 -4.32
N ALA A 106 -17.99 -0.65 -3.03
CA ALA A 106 -16.91 -1.54 -2.60
C ALA A 106 -17.08 -2.96 -3.17
N ILE A 107 -18.30 -3.51 -3.09
CA ILE A 107 -18.62 -4.84 -3.65
C ILE A 107 -18.48 -4.83 -5.18
N ALA A 108 -18.98 -3.80 -5.87
CA ALA A 108 -18.86 -3.70 -7.32
C ALA A 108 -17.39 -3.65 -7.77
N PHE A 109 -16.52 -2.93 -7.05
CA PHE A 109 -15.09 -2.87 -7.34
C PHE A 109 -14.41 -4.23 -7.08
N TYR A 110 -14.83 -4.97 -6.06
CA TYR A 110 -14.34 -6.34 -5.83
C TYR A 110 -14.77 -7.29 -6.95
N ILE A 111 -15.99 -7.19 -7.42
CA ILE A 111 -16.48 -8.01 -8.54
C ILE A 111 -15.68 -7.70 -9.82
N LEU A 112 -15.46 -6.41 -10.13
CA LEU A 112 -14.64 -6.01 -11.27
C LEU A 112 -13.19 -6.50 -11.14
N ALA A 113 -12.61 -6.43 -9.95
CA ALA A 113 -11.28 -6.96 -9.68
C ALA A 113 -11.24 -8.48 -9.84
N ALA A 114 -12.27 -9.21 -9.42
CA ALA A 114 -12.38 -10.65 -9.61
C ALA A 114 -12.48 -11.04 -11.10
N ILE A 115 -13.22 -10.27 -11.92
CA ILE A 115 -13.27 -10.45 -13.37
C ILE A 115 -11.89 -10.28 -14.00
N LEU A 116 -11.14 -9.24 -13.60
CA LEU A 116 -9.74 -9.07 -14.03
C LEU A 116 -8.86 -10.21 -13.52
N GLY A 117 -9.08 -10.70 -12.30
CA GLY A 117 -8.40 -11.88 -11.74
C GLY A 117 -8.64 -13.16 -12.57
N LEU A 118 -9.87 -13.36 -13.05
CA LEU A 118 -10.21 -14.47 -13.98
C LEU A 118 -9.45 -14.31 -15.31
N PHE A 119 -9.39 -13.10 -15.86
CA PHE A 119 -8.60 -12.83 -17.07
C PHE A 119 -7.12 -13.14 -16.85
N LEU A 120 -6.53 -12.70 -15.73
CA LEU A 120 -5.14 -13.00 -15.37
C LEU A 120 -4.91 -14.50 -15.22
N ALA A 121 -5.82 -15.21 -14.55
CA ALA A 121 -5.73 -16.65 -14.35
C ALA A 121 -5.80 -17.45 -15.68
N ALA A 122 -6.70 -17.05 -16.56
CA ALA A 122 -6.85 -17.69 -17.89
C ALA A 122 -5.63 -17.48 -18.79
N ASN A 123 -4.89 -16.38 -18.62
CA ASN A 123 -3.71 -16.03 -19.43
C ASN A 123 -2.35 -16.33 -18.76
N SER A 124 -2.37 -16.85 -17.52
CA SER A 124 -1.17 -17.20 -16.76
C SER A 124 -1.33 -18.55 -16.07
N SER A 125 -2.03 -18.60 -14.93
CA SER A 125 -2.24 -19.84 -14.17
C SER A 125 -3.49 -19.77 -13.30
N PHE A 126 -4.29 -20.83 -13.29
CA PHE A 126 -5.47 -20.96 -12.43
C PHE A 126 -5.15 -20.97 -10.93
N TRP A 127 -3.90 -21.22 -10.53
CA TRP A 127 -3.45 -21.05 -9.14
C TRP A 127 -3.58 -19.60 -8.63
N LEU A 128 -3.69 -18.63 -9.53
CA LEU A 128 -3.96 -17.24 -9.15
C LEU A 128 -5.35 -17.05 -8.52
N LEU A 129 -6.32 -17.90 -8.80
CA LEU A 129 -7.68 -17.77 -8.26
C LEU A 129 -7.71 -17.95 -6.74
N PRO A 130 -7.22 -19.07 -6.15
CA PRO A 130 -7.19 -19.19 -4.69
C PRO A 130 -6.31 -18.12 -4.03
N VAL A 131 -5.17 -17.77 -4.63
CA VAL A 131 -4.28 -16.72 -4.10
C VAL A 131 -4.99 -15.36 -4.11
N GLY A 132 -5.65 -15.00 -5.21
CA GLY A 132 -6.41 -13.75 -5.34
C GLY A 132 -7.57 -13.69 -4.34
N LEU A 133 -8.31 -14.79 -4.15
CA LEU A 133 -9.38 -14.88 -3.15
C LEU A 133 -8.86 -14.67 -1.73
N VAL A 134 -7.71 -15.25 -1.37
CA VAL A 134 -7.06 -15.02 -0.06
C VAL A 134 -6.67 -13.54 0.09
N CYS A 135 -6.06 -12.92 -0.92
CA CYS A 135 -5.69 -11.50 -0.88
C CYS A 135 -6.94 -10.60 -0.71
N MET A 136 -8.02 -10.87 -1.46
CA MET A 136 -9.28 -10.14 -1.34
C MET A 136 -9.92 -10.35 0.05
N ALA A 137 -9.91 -11.58 0.57
CA ALA A 137 -10.43 -11.88 1.90
C ALA A 137 -9.65 -11.12 2.98
N VAL A 138 -8.32 -11.07 2.91
CA VAL A 138 -7.49 -10.27 3.83
C VAL A 138 -7.79 -8.78 3.69
N GLY A 139 -7.94 -8.26 2.48
CA GLY A 139 -8.33 -6.86 2.24
C GLY A 139 -9.67 -6.52 2.89
N TYR A 140 -10.67 -7.38 2.81
CA TYR A 140 -11.96 -7.25 3.49
C TYR A 140 -11.81 -7.35 5.02
N LEU A 141 -11.15 -8.41 5.51
CA LEU A 141 -10.95 -8.68 6.95
C LEU A 141 -10.01 -7.66 7.61
N TYR A 142 -9.34 -6.83 6.82
CA TYR A 142 -8.50 -5.78 7.38
C TYR A 142 -9.33 -4.82 8.24
N THR A 143 -10.55 -4.46 7.84
CA THR A 143 -11.46 -3.58 8.59
C THR A 143 -12.83 -4.18 8.87
N GLY A 144 -13.24 -5.17 8.07
CA GLY A 144 -14.49 -5.90 8.18
C GLY A 144 -14.43 -7.10 9.12
N GLY A 145 -15.59 -7.71 9.34
CA GLY A 145 -15.70 -8.90 10.18
C GLY A 145 -15.66 -8.64 11.70
N PRO A 146 -15.73 -9.72 12.49
CA PRO A 146 -15.78 -9.63 13.96
C PRO A 146 -14.43 -9.29 14.60
N PHE A 147 -13.31 -9.65 13.95
CA PHE A 147 -11.94 -9.44 14.42
C PHE A 147 -11.09 -8.76 13.34
N PRO A 148 -11.24 -7.43 13.14
CA PRO A 148 -10.50 -6.73 12.11
C PRO A 148 -8.98 -6.72 12.38
N ILE A 149 -8.18 -6.98 11.35
CA ILE A 149 -6.71 -6.97 11.45
C ILE A 149 -6.22 -5.58 11.90
N SER A 150 -6.88 -4.51 11.44
CA SER A 150 -6.58 -3.12 11.80
C SER A 150 -6.76 -2.79 13.29
N TRP A 151 -7.40 -3.67 14.06
CA TRP A 151 -7.55 -3.51 15.51
C TRP A 151 -6.39 -4.11 16.29
N THR A 152 -5.54 -4.86 15.63
CA THR A 152 -4.44 -5.64 16.21
C THR A 152 -3.08 -4.93 15.98
N PRO A 153 -2.02 -5.32 16.70
CA PRO A 153 -0.68 -4.78 16.46
C PRO A 153 -0.01 -5.31 15.17
N PHE A 154 -0.71 -6.13 14.39
CA PHE A 154 -0.18 -6.74 13.17
C PHE A 154 -0.62 -6.00 11.90
N GLY A 155 -1.38 -4.91 12.00
CA GLY A 155 -1.89 -4.17 10.85
C GLY A 155 -0.80 -3.72 9.89
N GLU A 156 0.33 -3.22 10.39
CA GLU A 156 1.48 -2.78 9.61
C GLU A 156 2.14 -3.95 8.87
N LEU A 157 2.27 -5.10 9.52
CA LEU A 157 2.85 -6.30 8.92
C LEU A 157 1.95 -6.84 7.80
N PHE A 158 0.66 -6.99 8.07
CA PHE A 158 -0.29 -7.48 7.06
C PHE A 158 -0.39 -6.55 5.86
N SER A 159 -0.45 -5.23 6.07
CA SER A 159 -0.47 -4.28 4.94
C SER A 159 0.83 -4.37 4.13
N GLY A 160 2.00 -4.43 4.77
CA GLY A 160 3.29 -4.58 4.11
C GLY A 160 3.39 -5.89 3.32
N VAL A 161 3.04 -7.01 3.90
CA VAL A 161 3.14 -8.33 3.27
C VAL A 161 2.15 -8.47 2.11
N PHE A 162 0.86 -8.20 2.33
CA PHE A 162 -0.16 -8.42 1.29
C PHE A 162 -0.12 -7.37 0.19
N MET A 163 0.11 -6.10 0.50
CA MET A 163 0.21 -5.05 -0.51
C MET A 163 1.63 -4.89 -1.08
N GLY A 164 2.66 -5.24 -0.33
CA GLY A 164 4.04 -5.23 -0.80
C GLY A 164 4.42 -6.54 -1.47
N MET A 165 4.75 -7.57 -0.68
CA MET A 165 5.33 -8.81 -1.20
C MET A 165 4.39 -9.60 -2.12
N PHE A 166 3.12 -9.85 -1.70
CA PHE A 166 2.20 -10.64 -2.52
C PHE A 166 1.94 -10.00 -3.88
N ILE A 167 1.69 -8.68 -3.93
CA ILE A 167 1.48 -7.99 -5.21
C ILE A 167 2.72 -8.08 -6.09
N ILE A 168 3.94 -7.90 -5.54
CA ILE A 168 5.21 -8.03 -6.27
C ILE A 168 5.37 -9.43 -6.85
N VAL A 169 5.18 -10.46 -6.03
CA VAL A 169 5.35 -11.86 -6.44
C VAL A 169 4.28 -12.25 -7.49
N ILE A 170 3.02 -11.85 -7.30
CA ILE A 170 1.96 -12.09 -8.27
C ILE A 170 2.25 -11.36 -9.59
N ALA A 171 2.64 -10.07 -9.54
CA ALA A 171 2.95 -9.30 -10.74
C ALA A 171 4.13 -9.90 -11.52
N PHE A 172 5.14 -10.44 -10.83
CA PHE A 172 6.21 -11.20 -11.44
C PHE A 172 5.69 -12.52 -12.03
N PHE A 173 4.92 -13.28 -11.25
CA PHE A 173 4.44 -14.61 -11.65
C PHE A 173 3.55 -14.56 -12.89
N ILE A 174 2.64 -13.58 -13.02
CA ILE A 174 1.77 -13.46 -14.20
C ILE A 174 2.56 -13.20 -15.48
N GLN A 175 3.74 -12.58 -15.38
CA GLN A 175 4.62 -12.33 -16.52
C GLN A 175 5.43 -13.58 -16.90
N THR A 176 5.96 -14.30 -15.91
CA THR A 176 6.99 -15.32 -16.09
C THR A 176 6.49 -16.75 -15.94
N GLY A 177 5.34 -16.97 -15.30
CA GLY A 177 4.84 -18.30 -14.92
C GLY A 177 5.65 -18.96 -13.80
N ASN A 178 6.62 -18.27 -13.20
CA ASN A 178 7.56 -18.81 -12.21
C ASN A 178 7.57 -18.00 -10.93
N ILE A 179 8.08 -18.61 -9.84
CA ILE A 179 8.38 -17.93 -8.58
C ILE A 179 9.89 -18.02 -8.35
N GLN A 180 10.52 -16.88 -8.09
CA GLN A 180 11.94 -16.80 -7.86
C GLN A 180 12.25 -16.19 -6.49
N SER A 181 13.18 -16.77 -5.76
CA SER A 181 13.55 -16.29 -4.41
C SER A 181 14.08 -14.85 -4.40
N TYR A 182 14.73 -14.42 -5.48
CA TYR A 182 15.23 -13.04 -5.57
C TYR A 182 14.08 -12.01 -5.61
N VAL A 183 12.89 -12.37 -6.11
CA VAL A 183 11.72 -11.47 -6.14
C VAL A 183 11.18 -11.24 -4.74
N ILE A 184 11.15 -12.31 -3.92
CA ILE A 184 10.80 -12.20 -2.50
C ILE A 184 11.81 -11.30 -1.79
N TRP A 185 13.10 -11.47 -2.07
CA TRP A 185 14.17 -10.62 -1.54
C TRP A 185 13.97 -9.15 -1.95
N LEU A 186 13.77 -8.87 -3.24
CA LEU A 186 13.52 -7.50 -3.73
C LEU A 186 12.25 -6.85 -3.16
N SER A 187 11.28 -7.64 -2.67
CA SER A 187 10.05 -7.10 -2.08
C SER A 187 10.25 -6.52 -0.68
N VAL A 188 11.27 -6.95 0.08
CA VAL A 188 11.44 -6.58 1.50
C VAL A 188 11.43 -5.07 1.76
N PRO A 189 12.15 -4.21 1.01
CA PRO A 189 12.09 -2.76 1.24
C PRO A 189 10.70 -2.18 1.01
N ILE A 190 9.94 -2.73 0.06
CA ILE A 190 8.57 -2.28 -0.25
C ILE A 190 7.60 -2.72 0.83
N VAL A 191 7.73 -3.93 1.36
CA VAL A 191 6.97 -4.41 2.54
C VAL A 191 7.13 -3.43 3.70
N ILE A 192 8.35 -3.01 3.97
CA ILE A 192 8.66 -2.07 5.05
C ILE A 192 8.00 -0.72 4.77
N THR A 193 8.22 -0.12 3.60
CA THR A 193 7.73 1.23 3.32
C THR A 193 6.20 1.32 3.26
N ILE A 194 5.51 0.27 2.80
CA ILE A 194 4.04 0.18 2.84
C ILE A 194 3.54 0.02 4.29
N GLY A 195 4.15 -0.86 5.08
CA GLY A 195 3.82 -0.99 6.50
C GLY A 195 3.97 0.34 7.25
N LEU A 196 4.98 1.15 6.88
CA LEU A 196 5.20 2.46 7.49
C LEU A 196 4.17 3.53 7.05
N ILE A 197 3.48 3.40 5.92
CA ILE A 197 2.31 4.24 5.61
C ILE A 197 1.21 3.96 6.65
N ASN A 198 0.93 2.69 6.92
CA ASN A 198 -0.06 2.30 7.90
C ASN A 198 0.33 2.72 9.32
N MET A 199 1.61 2.54 9.67
CA MET A 199 2.18 3.04 10.93
C MET A 199 1.96 4.55 11.12
N ALA A 200 2.13 5.35 10.05
CA ALA A 200 1.89 6.78 10.07
C ALA A 200 0.42 7.12 10.37
N ASN A 201 -0.53 6.37 9.79
CA ASN A 201 -1.94 6.50 10.09
C ASN A 201 -2.23 6.17 11.56
N ASN A 202 -1.73 5.04 12.03
CA ASN A 202 -1.96 4.56 13.39
C ASN A 202 -1.30 5.47 14.47
N ILE A 203 -0.17 6.13 14.15
CA ILE A 203 0.43 7.16 15.04
C ILE A 203 -0.49 8.37 15.16
N ARG A 204 -1.06 8.85 14.03
CA ARG A 204 -2.00 9.99 14.01
C ARG A 204 -3.23 9.69 14.85
N ASP A 205 -3.83 8.51 14.64
CA ASP A 205 -5.14 8.15 15.19
C ASP A 205 -5.06 7.50 16.57
N ARG A 206 -3.83 7.31 17.10
CA ARG A 206 -3.53 6.54 18.32
C ARG A 206 -4.43 6.85 19.51
N VAL A 207 -4.74 8.13 19.76
CA VAL A 207 -5.54 8.53 20.95
C VAL A 207 -6.98 8.11 20.79
N LYS A 208 -7.58 8.37 19.61
CA LYS A 208 -8.95 8.00 19.28
C LYS A 208 -9.12 6.48 19.20
N ASP A 209 -8.18 5.81 18.55
CA ASP A 209 -8.18 4.35 18.41
C ASP A 209 -8.08 3.64 19.77
N LYS A 210 -7.26 4.16 20.69
CA LYS A 210 -7.18 3.64 22.06
C LYS A 210 -8.49 3.78 22.82
N ALA A 211 -9.17 4.93 22.69
CA ALA A 211 -10.47 5.16 23.30
C ALA A 211 -11.56 4.22 22.75
N SER A 212 -11.41 3.79 21.48
CA SER A 212 -12.31 2.83 20.82
C SER A 212 -11.96 1.35 21.08
N GLY A 213 -10.95 1.06 21.93
CA GLY A 213 -10.54 -0.30 22.28
C GLY A 213 -9.61 -1.00 21.31
N ARG A 214 -9.11 -0.31 20.26
CA ARG A 214 -8.09 -0.84 19.36
C ARG A 214 -6.75 -1.07 20.09
N LYS A 215 -5.96 -2.02 19.58
CA LYS A 215 -4.64 -2.39 20.15
C LYS A 215 -3.56 -2.35 19.04
N THR A 216 -3.51 -1.25 18.29
CA THR A 216 -2.50 -1.08 17.23
C THR A 216 -1.09 -0.95 17.80
N LEU A 217 -0.07 -1.22 17.00
CA LEU A 217 1.32 -1.14 17.42
C LEU A 217 1.69 0.22 18.04
N PRO A 218 1.29 1.40 17.48
CA PRO A 218 1.52 2.69 18.10
C PRO A 218 0.79 2.92 19.44
N ILE A 219 -0.32 2.23 19.68
CA ILE A 219 -1.00 2.28 21.00
C ILE A 219 -0.16 1.58 22.05
N LEU A 220 0.42 0.42 21.71
CA LEU A 220 1.25 -0.37 22.62
C LEU A 220 2.59 0.30 22.90
N LEU A 221 3.25 0.85 21.88
CA LEU A 221 4.57 1.49 22.01
C LEU A 221 4.51 2.91 22.55
N GLY A 222 3.42 3.63 22.32
CA GLY A 222 3.35 5.07 22.50
C GLY A 222 4.03 5.85 21.37
N LYS A 223 3.82 7.17 21.31
CA LYS A 223 4.25 8.02 20.18
C LYS A 223 5.77 7.95 19.95
N ASN A 224 6.57 8.18 20.98
CA ASN A 224 8.02 8.33 20.83
C ASN A 224 8.70 7.03 20.38
N ALA A 225 8.35 5.89 21.01
CA ALA A 225 8.89 4.61 20.62
C ALA A 225 8.40 4.19 19.21
N SER A 226 7.16 4.54 18.83
CA SER A 226 6.67 4.36 17.47
C SER A 226 7.48 5.14 16.43
N LEU A 227 7.86 6.38 16.72
CA LEU A 227 8.70 7.18 15.83
C LEU A 227 10.13 6.64 15.73
N THR A 228 10.68 6.13 16.83
CA THR A 228 11.98 5.44 16.82
C THR A 228 11.92 4.16 15.99
N PHE A 229 10.90 3.34 16.21
CA PHE A 229 10.66 2.13 15.40
C PHE A 229 10.55 2.46 13.91
N MET A 230 9.74 3.48 13.56
CA MET A 230 9.58 3.94 12.19
C MET A 230 10.91 4.40 11.58
N ALA A 231 11.74 5.12 12.33
CA ALA A 231 13.06 5.57 11.86
C ALA A 231 14.01 4.39 11.61
N ILE A 232 14.03 3.40 12.52
CA ILE A 232 14.83 2.17 12.38
C ILE A 232 14.36 1.39 11.14
N MET A 233 13.05 1.21 10.94
CA MET A 233 12.52 0.47 9.81
C MET A 233 12.81 1.18 8.48
N TYR A 234 12.74 2.52 8.40
CA TYR A 234 13.22 3.25 7.23
C TYR A 234 14.70 2.99 7.00
N PHE A 235 15.54 3.10 8.03
CA PHE A 235 16.97 2.81 7.90
C PHE A 235 17.21 1.39 7.35
N ILE A 236 16.51 0.39 7.89
CA ILE A 236 16.60 -1.00 7.42
C ILE A 236 16.19 -1.11 5.94
N ALA A 237 15.11 -0.45 5.50
CA ALA A 237 14.68 -0.49 4.11
C ALA A 237 15.75 0.04 3.14
N TYR A 238 16.43 1.13 3.49
CA TYR A 238 17.51 1.69 2.67
C TYR A 238 18.80 0.88 2.77
N ALA A 239 19.18 0.41 3.97
CA ALA A 239 20.34 -0.45 4.18
C ALA A 239 20.18 -1.78 3.42
N PHE A 240 18.95 -2.30 3.33
CA PHE A 240 18.67 -3.53 2.59
C PHE A 240 18.96 -3.41 1.10
N ILE A 241 18.77 -2.25 0.49
CA ILE A 241 19.15 -2.01 -0.91
C ILE A 241 20.66 -2.09 -1.07
N VAL A 242 21.42 -1.45 -0.18
CA VAL A 242 22.89 -1.51 -0.20
C VAL A 242 23.37 -2.95 0.02
N LEU A 243 22.75 -3.65 0.97
CA LEU A 243 23.05 -5.06 1.25
C LEU A 243 22.77 -5.95 0.01
N THR A 244 21.67 -5.69 -0.72
CA THR A 244 21.35 -6.43 -1.95
C THR A 244 22.44 -6.32 -3.00
N ILE A 245 23.05 -5.14 -3.15
CA ILE A 245 24.14 -4.91 -4.10
C ILE A 245 25.40 -5.69 -3.72
N ILE A 246 25.66 -5.81 -2.41
CA ILE A 246 26.87 -6.48 -1.89
C ILE A 246 26.75 -8.02 -1.96
N ILE A 247 25.57 -8.55 -1.58
CA ILE A 247 25.40 -10.00 -1.36
C ILE A 247 24.97 -10.74 -2.64
N LYS A 248 24.14 -10.11 -3.48
CA LYS A 248 23.59 -10.79 -4.66
C LYS A 248 24.53 -10.64 -5.85
N PRO A 249 25.02 -11.74 -6.45
CA PRO A 249 25.67 -11.70 -7.75
C PRO A 249 24.73 -11.05 -8.79
N GLY A 250 25.18 -9.99 -9.44
CA GLY A 250 24.33 -9.17 -10.33
C GLY A 250 23.54 -8.07 -9.62
N GLY A 251 23.80 -7.80 -8.33
CA GLY A 251 23.33 -6.59 -7.64
C GLY A 251 23.85 -5.35 -8.36
N SER A 252 22.92 -4.55 -8.87
CA SER A 252 23.26 -3.41 -9.71
C SER A 252 23.34 -2.12 -8.91
N LEU A 253 24.32 -1.28 -9.23
CA LEU A 253 24.43 0.07 -8.70
C LEU A 253 23.19 0.94 -9.02
N PHE A 254 22.41 0.59 -10.04
CA PHE A 254 21.16 1.29 -10.36
C PHE A 254 20.10 1.19 -9.25
N TYR A 255 20.19 0.18 -8.36
CA TYR A 255 19.29 0.12 -7.19
C TYR A 255 19.50 1.30 -6.23
N LEU A 256 20.67 1.93 -6.24
CA LEU A 256 20.98 3.13 -5.45
C LEU A 256 20.12 4.34 -5.84
N LEU A 257 19.45 4.33 -6.99
CA LEU A 257 18.48 5.38 -7.35
C LEU A 257 17.44 5.58 -6.24
N ALA A 258 17.02 4.50 -5.57
CA ALA A 258 16.09 4.60 -4.46
C ALA A 258 16.60 5.46 -3.28
N LEU A 259 17.94 5.55 -3.09
CA LEU A 259 18.55 6.37 -2.03
C LEU A 259 18.32 7.87 -2.25
N LEU A 260 18.02 8.31 -3.47
CA LEU A 260 17.67 9.72 -3.73
C LEU A 260 16.41 10.16 -2.96
N SER A 261 15.58 9.20 -2.54
CA SER A 261 14.40 9.47 -1.70
C SER A 261 14.74 9.61 -0.20
N PHE A 262 15.98 9.33 0.24
CA PHE A 262 16.38 9.27 1.66
C PHE A 262 16.07 10.54 2.49
N PRO A 263 16.12 11.78 1.96
CA PRO A 263 15.71 12.95 2.73
C PRO A 263 14.23 12.95 3.14
N MET A 264 13.38 12.16 2.49
CA MET A 264 11.93 12.14 2.74
C MET A 264 11.56 11.50 4.09
N PRO A 265 12.06 10.30 4.47
CA PRO A 265 11.86 9.73 5.80
C PRO A 265 12.25 10.66 6.94
N VAL A 266 13.35 11.40 6.78
CA VAL A 266 13.80 12.39 7.78
C VAL A 266 12.72 13.47 7.98
N LYS A 267 12.10 13.94 6.88
CA LYS A 267 10.99 14.90 6.94
C LYS A 267 9.76 14.30 7.64
N VAL A 268 9.45 13.01 7.40
CA VAL A 268 8.35 12.30 8.07
C VAL A 268 8.54 12.34 9.58
N ILE A 269 9.69 11.85 10.06
CA ILE A 269 9.98 11.76 11.49
C ILE A 269 10.01 13.16 12.15
N ARG A 270 10.66 14.14 11.51
CA ARG A 270 10.72 15.53 12.03
C ARG A 270 9.33 16.15 12.14
N ARG A 271 8.44 15.92 11.17
CA ARG A 271 7.07 16.44 11.19
C ARG A 271 6.25 15.80 12.30
N PHE A 272 6.31 14.48 12.49
CA PHE A 272 5.63 13.83 13.61
C PHE A 272 6.14 14.28 14.97
N LYS A 273 7.47 14.50 15.13
CA LYS A 273 8.04 15.00 16.39
C LYS A 273 7.52 16.38 16.78
N LYS A 274 7.24 17.24 15.79
CA LYS A 274 6.80 18.63 16.01
C LYS A 274 5.28 18.78 16.22
N ASN A 275 4.50 17.73 15.99
CA ASN A 275 3.04 17.81 15.95
C ASN A 275 2.43 16.73 16.85
N ASP A 276 1.41 17.11 17.64
CA ASP A 276 0.79 16.23 18.64
C ASP A 276 -0.69 15.95 18.39
N THR A 277 -1.34 16.73 17.54
CA THR A 277 -2.76 16.57 17.23
C THR A 277 -2.97 15.95 15.85
N PRO A 278 -4.03 15.17 15.63
CA PRO A 278 -4.32 14.55 14.34
C PRO A 278 -4.30 15.52 13.14
N PRO A 279 -4.91 16.72 13.20
CA PRO A 279 -4.84 17.69 12.10
C PRO A 279 -3.42 18.11 11.75
N THR A 280 -2.59 18.38 12.75
CA THR A 280 -1.21 18.84 12.55
C THR A 280 -0.27 17.73 12.09
N MET A 281 -0.62 16.44 12.32
CA MET A 281 0.12 15.27 11.84
C MET A 281 -0.17 14.92 10.38
N MET A 282 -1.24 15.44 9.76
CA MET A 282 -1.61 15.13 8.36
C MET A 282 -0.46 15.35 7.36
N PRO A 283 0.34 16.45 7.44
CA PRO A 283 1.49 16.62 6.55
C PRO A 283 2.59 15.57 6.72
N ALA A 284 2.74 14.99 7.93
CA ALA A 284 3.69 13.91 8.18
C ALA A 284 3.22 12.60 7.55
N MET A 285 1.93 12.29 7.68
CA MET A 285 1.30 11.14 7.05
C MET A 285 1.38 11.21 5.52
N ALA A 286 1.05 12.36 4.92
CA ALA A 286 1.19 12.58 3.49
C ALA A 286 2.66 12.42 3.02
N ALA A 287 3.63 12.83 3.85
CA ALA A 287 5.04 12.63 3.55
C ALA A 287 5.44 11.16 3.59
N ALA A 288 4.85 10.33 4.47
CA ALA A 288 5.09 8.88 4.48
C ALA A 288 4.60 8.21 3.18
N GLY A 289 3.39 8.55 2.72
CA GLY A 289 2.89 8.08 1.43
C GLY A 289 3.78 8.51 0.26
N LYS A 290 4.20 9.78 0.22
CA LYS A 290 5.14 10.27 -0.80
C LYS A 290 6.48 9.55 -0.74
N THR A 291 6.99 9.22 0.46
CA THR A 291 8.24 8.47 0.63
C THR A 291 8.13 7.11 -0.05
N ASN A 292 7.06 6.34 0.23
CA ASN A 292 6.84 5.06 -0.43
C ASN A 292 6.76 5.20 -1.96
N THR A 293 6.06 6.22 -2.46
CA THR A 293 5.91 6.45 -3.90
C THR A 293 7.26 6.72 -4.56
N PHE A 294 8.02 7.71 -4.08
CA PHE A 294 9.31 8.07 -4.69
C PHE A 294 10.35 6.96 -4.52
N PHE A 295 10.45 6.38 -3.32
CA PHE A 295 11.31 5.23 -3.08
C PHE A 295 11.00 4.09 -4.04
N GLY A 296 9.74 3.71 -4.14
CA GLY A 296 9.33 2.56 -4.94
C GLY A 296 9.45 2.79 -6.45
N LEU A 297 9.12 4.00 -6.95
CA LEU A 297 9.31 4.34 -8.36
C LEU A 297 10.80 4.33 -8.75
N LEU A 298 11.66 4.94 -7.94
CA LEU A 298 13.11 4.95 -8.18
C LEU A 298 13.70 3.54 -8.07
N TYR A 299 13.19 2.72 -7.15
CA TYR A 299 13.61 1.33 -7.00
C TYR A 299 13.19 0.48 -8.20
N ALA A 300 11.93 0.57 -8.63
CA ALA A 300 11.44 -0.12 -9.82
C ALA A 300 12.22 0.29 -11.08
N LEU A 301 12.51 1.59 -11.22
CA LEU A 301 13.35 2.12 -12.31
C LEU A 301 14.76 1.53 -12.26
N GLY A 302 15.38 1.48 -11.08
CA GLY A 302 16.69 0.88 -10.89
C GLY A 302 16.74 -0.60 -11.27
N ILE A 303 15.71 -1.37 -10.88
CA ILE A 303 15.55 -2.78 -11.27
C ILE A 303 15.40 -2.91 -12.79
N TYR A 304 14.60 -2.08 -13.41
CA TYR A 304 14.37 -2.10 -14.86
C TYR A 304 15.62 -1.74 -15.66
N ILE A 305 16.32 -0.67 -15.25
CA ILE A 305 17.59 -0.25 -15.88
C ILE A 305 18.65 -1.34 -15.74
N ASN A 306 18.75 -1.98 -14.56
CA ASN A 306 19.64 -3.12 -14.38
C ASN A 306 19.39 -4.20 -15.44
N ALA A 307 18.13 -4.55 -15.67
CA ALA A 307 17.79 -5.58 -16.67
C ALA A 307 18.15 -5.16 -18.10
N LEU A 308 18.12 -3.86 -18.42
CA LEU A 308 18.55 -3.37 -19.75
C LEU A 308 20.05 -3.47 -19.98
N PHE A 309 20.87 -3.23 -18.94
CA PHE A 309 22.32 -3.21 -19.04
C PHE A 309 22.99 -4.55 -18.68
N ALA A 310 22.30 -5.45 -17.98
CA ALA A 310 22.84 -6.79 -17.67
C ALA A 310 22.82 -7.74 -18.88
N GLY A 311 22.17 -7.37 -19.97
CA GLY A 311 22.14 -8.11 -21.24
C GLY A 311 23.18 -7.64 -22.25
N ILE A 312 24.00 -6.64 -21.88
CA ILE A 312 25.13 -6.15 -22.65
C ILE A 312 26.43 -6.69 -22.04
#